data_0365062f4810c69d906ff3ca44811fad
#
_entry.id   0365062f4810c69d906ff3ca44811fad
#
_cell.length_a   1.000
_cell.length_b   1.000
_cell.length_c   1.000
_cell.angle_alpha   90.00
_cell.angle_beta   90.00
_cell.angle_gamma   90.00
#
_symmetry.space_group_name_H-M   'P 1'
#
loop_
_entity.id
_entity.type
_entity.pdbx_description
1 polymer ?
#
loop_
_entity_poly.entity_id
_entity_poly.type
_entity_poly.pdbx_seq_one_letter_code
_entity_poly.pdbx_strand_id
1 'polypeptide(L)'
;MTRSSLTALSSLATLLLAASACQPDAPANNPATTGAAAPTDTLHLPGGRVSQLRPTTAAAFNQLPTSDLPDLPNDPAAEPLPAAPGRVGRQGLALLLKPAQGPAVKLFSTPDTEFTLQNGAGVKYMYWGSLPAAHQWVVRAWAWESAGAVLVDQRTGRRLDELPGDPVAAPDGGLVLLTSAGLGGGDQPNMLSLVQVDATGARLLWQREPTTWEPAEARWAAPNRVVLKRRHTLPDGSLPDEARVTYDELTLP
;
A
#
# COMPACT_ATOMS: atom_id res chain seq x y z
N MET A 1 -28.13 56.55 25.68
CA MET A 1 -27.86 57.20 26.98
C MET A 1 -26.52 56.70 27.50
N THR A 2 -25.66 57.67 27.74
CA THR A 2 -24.44 57.75 28.56
C THR A 2 -23.24 56.90 28.06
N ARG A 3 -22.20 57.49 27.40
CA ARG A 3 -21.11 58.36 27.89
C ARG A 3 -20.28 57.65 29.00
N SER A 4 -19.03 57.45 28.96
CA SER A 4 -17.79 58.28 28.84
C SER A 4 -16.64 57.36 29.21
N SER A 5 -15.40 57.50 29.08
CA SER A 5 -14.41 58.48 28.72
C SER A 5 -13.03 57.83 28.75
N LEU A 6 -12.18 58.22 27.85
CA LEU A 6 -10.78 58.56 27.89
C LEU A 6 -10.01 58.35 29.21
N THR A 7 -8.80 57.74 29.10
CA THR A 7 -7.58 58.44 29.55
C THR A 7 -6.34 57.87 28.83
N ALA A 8 -5.59 58.77 28.23
CA ALA A 8 -4.27 58.61 27.68
C ALA A 8 -3.22 58.79 28.78
N LEU A 9 -2.11 58.10 28.69
CA LEU A 9 -0.84 58.52 29.33
C LEU A 9 0.35 58.12 28.49
N SER A 10 1.05 59.15 28.07
CA SER A 10 2.37 59.15 27.41
C SER A 10 3.50 58.91 28.42
N SER A 11 4.59 58.27 28.00
CA SER A 11 5.97 58.48 28.49
C SER A 11 6.92 57.78 27.54
N LEU A 12 7.63 58.44 26.76
CA LEU A 12 8.93 59.10 26.74
C LEU A 12 10.09 58.11 26.85
N ALA A 13 10.73 57.97 25.73
CA ALA A 13 12.14 57.93 25.36
C ALA A 13 13.18 57.25 26.26
N THR A 14 13.99 56.37 25.65
CA THR A 14 15.46 56.57 25.72
C THR A 14 16.13 55.81 24.54
N LEU A 15 16.78 56.58 23.67
CA LEU A 15 17.68 56.11 22.62
C LEU A 15 19.02 55.70 23.26
N LEU A 16 19.43 54.43 23.01
CA LEU A 16 20.81 53.99 23.23
C LEU A 16 21.36 53.49 21.88
N LEU A 17 22.21 54.29 21.26
CA LEU A 17 23.07 53.87 20.19
C LEU A 17 24.14 52.94 20.74
N ALA A 18 24.16 51.70 20.32
CA ALA A 18 25.30 50.80 20.44
C ALA A 18 25.86 50.55 19.04
N ALA A 19 27.06 51.09 18.80
CA ALA A 19 27.84 50.81 17.62
C ALA A 19 28.36 49.37 17.69
N SER A 20 27.87 48.50 16.82
CA SER A 20 28.39 47.15 16.64
C SER A 20 29.39 47.15 15.48
N ALA A 21 30.63 46.83 15.82
CA ALA A 21 31.71 46.64 14.89
C ALA A 21 31.42 45.45 13.95
N CYS A 22 31.56 45.67 12.65
CA CYS A 22 31.59 44.64 11.65
C CYS A 22 32.82 43.75 11.83
N GLN A 23 32.63 42.49 12.20
CA GLN A 23 33.63 41.45 11.98
C GLN A 23 33.34 40.78 10.62
N PRO A 24 34.32 40.57 9.76
CA PRO A 24 34.15 39.81 8.54
C PRO A 24 34.02 38.33 8.88
N ASP A 25 32.90 37.74 8.53
CA ASP A 25 32.66 36.29 8.61
C ASP A 25 33.65 35.57 7.68
N ALA A 26 34.46 34.71 8.27
CA ALA A 26 35.23 33.71 7.54
C ALA A 26 34.28 32.69 6.91
N PRO A 27 34.50 32.21 5.68
CA PRO A 27 33.65 31.18 5.09
C PRO A 27 33.80 29.87 5.87
N ALA A 28 32.74 29.48 6.55
CA ALA A 28 32.62 28.15 7.13
C ALA A 28 32.51 27.11 6.02
N ASN A 29 33.63 26.50 5.67
CA ASN A 29 33.64 25.25 4.91
C ASN A 29 33.09 24.14 5.79
N ASN A 30 31.76 23.99 5.82
CA ASN A 30 31.15 22.76 6.29
C ASN A 30 31.22 21.75 5.13
N PRO A 31 32.00 20.66 5.25
CA PRO A 31 31.84 19.53 4.36
C PRO A 31 30.41 18.99 4.57
N ALA A 32 29.59 19.02 3.53
CA ALA A 32 28.32 18.35 3.51
C ALA A 32 28.59 16.86 3.75
N THR A 33 28.47 16.46 5.01
CA THR A 33 28.41 15.05 5.37
C THR A 33 27.10 14.54 4.77
N THR A 34 27.18 13.83 3.66
CA THR A 34 26.09 12.99 3.15
C THR A 34 25.87 11.88 4.16
N GLY A 35 25.35 12.23 5.31
CA GLY A 35 24.90 11.27 6.31
C GLY A 35 23.74 10.47 5.69
N ALA A 36 23.89 9.16 5.62
CA ALA A 36 22.78 8.30 5.32
C ALA A 36 21.61 8.70 6.22
N ALA A 37 20.48 9.08 5.60
CA ALA A 37 19.30 9.49 6.36
C ALA A 37 18.97 8.40 7.40
N ALA A 38 18.74 8.80 8.63
CA ALA A 38 18.39 7.87 9.69
C ALA A 38 17.12 7.09 9.28
N PRO A 39 17.04 5.78 9.61
CA PRO A 39 15.86 4.99 9.27
C PRO A 39 14.62 5.60 9.92
N THR A 40 13.56 5.76 9.13
CA THR A 40 12.35 6.49 9.54
C THR A 40 11.32 5.61 10.23
N ASP A 41 11.43 4.29 10.12
CA ASP A 41 10.56 3.32 10.77
C ASP A 41 11.24 1.94 10.80
N THR A 42 10.78 1.11 11.71
CA THR A 42 11.32 -0.24 11.93
C THR A 42 10.19 -1.25 11.83
N LEU A 43 10.36 -2.23 10.94
CA LEU A 43 9.41 -3.32 10.76
C LEU A 43 9.94 -4.60 11.40
N HIS A 44 9.14 -5.17 12.30
CA HIS A 44 9.41 -6.49 12.87
C HIS A 44 8.87 -7.55 11.93
N LEU A 45 9.75 -8.35 11.36
CA LEU A 45 9.45 -9.41 10.41
C LEU A 45 9.41 -10.80 11.11
N PRO A 46 8.89 -11.84 10.44
CA PRO A 46 8.89 -13.20 10.98
C PRO A 46 10.28 -13.67 11.42
N GLY A 47 10.32 -14.51 12.46
CA GLY A 47 11.57 -15.06 12.99
C GLY A 47 12.41 -14.08 13.81
N GLY A 48 11.79 -12.99 14.32
CA GLY A 48 12.47 -11.98 15.12
C GLY A 48 13.42 -11.06 14.34
N ARG A 49 13.34 -11.11 13.02
CA ARG A 49 14.12 -10.21 12.15
C ARG A 49 13.56 -8.80 12.22
N VAL A 50 14.45 -7.83 12.12
CA VAL A 50 14.12 -6.42 12.09
C VAL A 50 14.59 -5.85 10.76
N SER A 51 13.68 -5.20 10.05
CA SER A 51 14.02 -4.44 8.85
C SER A 51 13.71 -2.96 9.07
N GLN A 52 14.56 -2.13 8.49
CA GLN A 52 14.42 -0.68 8.57
C GLN A 52 13.99 -0.14 7.22
N LEU A 53 13.03 0.77 7.25
CA LEU A 53 12.68 1.58 6.10
C LEU A 53 13.77 2.61 5.86
N ARG A 54 14.37 2.58 4.67
CA ARG A 54 15.44 3.49 4.27
C ARG A 54 14.90 4.48 3.24
N PRO A 55 14.98 5.78 3.49
CA PRO A 55 14.51 6.77 2.55
C PRO A 55 15.14 6.61 1.17
N THR A 56 14.31 6.74 0.13
CA THR A 56 14.73 6.81 -1.27
C THR A 56 13.97 7.94 -1.98
N THR A 57 14.04 8.01 -3.30
CA THR A 57 13.44 9.11 -4.06
C THR A 57 12.28 8.67 -4.94
N ALA A 58 11.38 9.61 -5.26
CA ALA A 58 10.33 9.39 -6.25
C ALA A 58 10.91 8.96 -7.61
N ALA A 59 12.06 9.52 -8.01
CA ALA A 59 12.71 9.17 -9.26
C ALA A 59 13.16 7.71 -9.28
N ALA A 60 13.78 7.22 -8.19
CA ALA A 60 14.17 5.82 -8.06
C ALA A 60 12.95 4.89 -8.09
N PHE A 61 11.88 5.25 -7.36
CA PHE A 61 10.63 4.50 -7.37
C PHE A 61 10.01 4.39 -8.79
N ASN A 62 9.95 5.51 -9.51
CA ASN A 62 9.33 5.58 -10.83
C ASN A 62 10.11 4.81 -11.92
N GLN A 63 11.37 4.47 -11.68
CA GLN A 63 12.18 3.63 -12.56
C GLN A 63 11.93 2.12 -12.36
N LEU A 64 11.26 1.74 -11.27
CA LEU A 64 10.95 0.34 -11.00
C LEU A 64 9.74 -0.13 -11.80
N PRO A 65 9.68 -1.43 -12.16
CA PRO A 65 8.53 -2.00 -12.83
C PRO A 65 7.24 -1.78 -12.03
N THR A 66 6.15 -1.51 -12.72
CA THR A 66 4.80 -1.50 -12.13
C THR A 66 4.30 -2.92 -11.90
N SER A 67 3.14 -3.06 -11.26
CA SER A 67 2.46 -4.36 -11.12
C SER A 67 2.16 -4.97 -12.49
N ASP A 68 2.21 -6.31 -12.56
CA ASP A 68 1.72 -7.08 -13.72
C ASP A 68 0.19 -7.07 -13.86
N LEU A 69 -0.50 -6.61 -12.81
CA LEU A 69 -1.96 -6.55 -12.81
C LEU A 69 -2.45 -5.29 -13.52
N PRO A 70 -3.49 -5.40 -14.35
CA PRO A 70 -4.13 -4.24 -14.94
C PRO A 70 -4.87 -3.41 -13.88
N ASP A 71 -5.15 -2.15 -14.20
CA ASP A 71 -6.09 -1.37 -13.41
C ASP A 71 -7.43 -2.09 -13.36
N LEU A 72 -8.02 -2.15 -12.16
CA LEU A 72 -9.33 -2.74 -12.00
C LEU A 72 -10.40 -1.84 -12.62
N PRO A 73 -11.27 -2.40 -13.48
CA PRO A 73 -12.40 -1.64 -13.96
C PRO A 73 -13.35 -1.30 -12.81
N ASN A 74 -13.95 -0.11 -12.86
CA ASN A 74 -14.99 0.28 -11.91
C ASN A 74 -16.29 -0.52 -12.10
N ASP A 75 -16.48 -1.10 -13.29
CA ASP A 75 -17.65 -1.93 -13.63
C ASP A 75 -17.25 -3.41 -13.57
N PRO A 76 -17.85 -4.21 -12.66
CA PRO A 76 -17.61 -5.64 -12.61
C PRO A 76 -17.95 -6.38 -13.91
N ALA A 77 -18.81 -5.83 -14.76
CA ALA A 77 -19.12 -6.41 -16.08
C ALA A 77 -17.94 -6.30 -17.07
N ALA A 78 -17.00 -5.39 -16.81
CA ALA A 78 -15.78 -5.24 -17.59
C ALA A 78 -14.62 -6.13 -17.09
N GLU A 79 -14.94 -7.28 -16.48
CA GLU A 79 -13.96 -8.24 -15.99
C GLU A 79 -12.91 -8.59 -17.04
N PRO A 80 -11.59 -8.45 -16.76
CA PRO A 80 -10.53 -8.65 -17.75
C PRO A 80 -10.24 -10.14 -18.01
N LEU A 81 -11.27 -10.90 -18.39
CA LEU A 81 -11.10 -12.31 -18.75
C LEU A 81 -10.21 -12.44 -19.99
N PRO A 82 -9.31 -13.46 -20.03
CA PRO A 82 -8.52 -13.74 -21.22
C PRO A 82 -9.43 -13.98 -22.44
N ALA A 83 -9.11 -13.34 -23.57
CA ALA A 83 -9.90 -13.44 -24.80
C ALA A 83 -9.94 -14.86 -25.39
N ALA A 84 -8.88 -15.66 -25.17
CA ALA A 84 -8.85 -17.05 -25.63
C ALA A 84 -9.48 -17.99 -24.59
N PRO A 85 -10.35 -18.91 -24.98
CA PRO A 85 -10.84 -19.94 -24.09
C PRO A 85 -9.66 -20.72 -23.51
N GLY A 86 -9.56 -20.74 -22.19
CA GLY A 86 -8.38 -21.26 -21.54
C GLY A 86 -8.64 -21.74 -20.12
N ARG A 87 -7.68 -21.47 -19.28
CA ARG A 87 -7.68 -21.89 -17.89
C ARG A 87 -8.52 -20.99 -16.99
N VAL A 88 -8.91 -19.82 -17.47
CA VAL A 88 -9.76 -18.84 -16.77
C VAL A 88 -11.02 -18.60 -17.57
N GLY A 89 -12.17 -18.57 -16.91
CA GLY A 89 -13.45 -18.28 -17.56
C GLY A 89 -14.57 -18.12 -16.55
N ARG A 90 -15.74 -17.70 -17.03
CA ARG A 90 -16.93 -17.51 -16.20
C ARG A 90 -18.11 -18.35 -16.71
N GLN A 91 -18.85 -18.92 -15.78
CA GLN A 91 -20.09 -19.63 -16.04
C GLN A 91 -21.16 -19.12 -15.07
N GLY A 92 -22.00 -18.21 -15.53
CA GLY A 92 -22.94 -17.51 -14.65
C GLY A 92 -22.21 -16.80 -13.52
N LEU A 93 -22.60 -17.08 -12.29
CA LEU A 93 -21.98 -16.49 -11.08
C LEU A 93 -20.64 -17.15 -10.71
N ALA A 94 -20.25 -18.24 -11.34
CA ALA A 94 -19.03 -18.94 -11.03
C ALA A 94 -17.85 -18.44 -11.89
N LEU A 95 -16.79 -17.94 -11.26
CA LEU A 95 -15.48 -17.80 -11.85
C LEU A 95 -14.75 -19.15 -11.79
N LEU A 96 -14.29 -19.63 -12.94
CA LEU A 96 -13.65 -20.93 -13.10
C LEU A 96 -12.15 -20.75 -13.37
N LEU A 97 -11.31 -21.34 -12.53
CA LEU A 97 -9.87 -21.36 -12.69
C LEU A 97 -9.40 -22.81 -12.78
N LYS A 98 -8.77 -23.18 -13.91
CA LYS A 98 -8.32 -24.56 -14.18
C LYS A 98 -6.82 -24.65 -13.95
N PRO A 99 -6.35 -25.15 -12.79
CA PRO A 99 -4.93 -25.34 -12.53
C PRO A 99 -4.32 -26.39 -13.47
N ALA A 100 -3.00 -26.43 -13.55
CA ALA A 100 -2.31 -27.43 -14.35
C ALA A 100 -2.57 -28.87 -13.83
N GLN A 101 -2.79 -28.98 -12.53
CA GLN A 101 -3.05 -30.24 -11.85
C GLN A 101 -4.27 -30.07 -10.92
N GLY A 102 -5.06 -31.14 -10.80
CA GLY A 102 -6.23 -31.16 -9.93
C GLY A 102 -7.51 -30.60 -10.54
N PRO A 103 -8.57 -30.50 -9.75
CA PRO A 103 -9.86 -30.01 -10.20
C PRO A 103 -9.88 -28.50 -10.44
N ALA A 104 -10.82 -28.03 -11.24
CA ALA A 104 -11.07 -26.61 -11.41
C ALA A 104 -11.50 -25.97 -10.08
N VAL A 105 -10.90 -24.83 -9.76
CA VAL A 105 -11.32 -23.97 -8.66
C VAL A 105 -12.54 -23.17 -9.13
N LYS A 106 -13.59 -23.16 -8.30
CA LYS A 106 -14.84 -22.44 -8.58
C LYS A 106 -15.06 -21.42 -7.47
N LEU A 107 -15.17 -20.15 -7.84
CA LEU A 107 -15.49 -19.05 -6.92
C LEU A 107 -16.88 -18.54 -7.30
N PHE A 108 -17.85 -18.72 -6.40
CA PHE A 108 -19.24 -18.35 -6.65
C PHE A 108 -19.51 -16.96 -6.09
N SER A 109 -19.87 -16.02 -6.96
CA SER A 109 -20.36 -14.72 -6.54
C SER A 109 -21.78 -14.80 -6.02
N THR A 110 -22.09 -14.03 -5.00
CA THR A 110 -23.45 -13.82 -4.51
C THR A 110 -24.30 -13.17 -5.61
N PRO A 111 -25.54 -13.62 -5.87
CA PRO A 111 -26.44 -12.96 -6.81
C PRO A 111 -26.66 -11.47 -6.43
N ASP A 112 -26.94 -10.61 -7.42
CA ASP A 112 -27.16 -9.17 -7.16
C ASP A 112 -28.34 -8.92 -6.22
N THR A 113 -29.38 -9.75 -6.32
CA THR A 113 -30.56 -9.67 -5.44
C THR A 113 -30.29 -10.00 -3.99
N GLU A 114 -29.18 -10.71 -3.72
CA GLU A 114 -28.77 -11.13 -2.36
C GLU A 114 -27.55 -10.35 -1.86
N PHE A 115 -26.86 -9.64 -2.75
CA PHE A 115 -25.71 -8.78 -2.41
C PHE A 115 -26.22 -7.45 -1.89
N THR A 116 -26.62 -7.41 -0.63
CA THR A 116 -27.25 -6.26 0.03
C THR A 116 -26.62 -5.98 1.38
N LEU A 117 -26.76 -4.74 1.87
CA LEU A 117 -26.31 -4.34 3.21
C LEU A 117 -26.87 -5.25 4.31
N GLN A 118 -28.15 -5.68 4.17
CA GLN A 118 -28.80 -6.54 5.16
C GLN A 118 -28.19 -7.94 5.23
N ASN A 119 -27.64 -8.43 4.13
CA ASN A 119 -27.08 -9.77 4.06
C ASN A 119 -25.60 -9.86 4.45
N GLY A 120 -24.88 -8.75 4.57
CA GLY A 120 -23.50 -8.60 5.09
C GLY A 120 -22.44 -9.65 4.70
N ALA A 121 -22.88 -10.88 4.42
CA ALA A 121 -22.04 -12.04 4.10
C ALA A 121 -21.83 -12.28 2.60
N GLY A 122 -22.39 -11.43 1.75
CA GLY A 122 -22.26 -11.56 0.30
C GLY A 122 -20.84 -11.27 -0.19
N VAL A 123 -20.39 -12.01 -1.22
CA VAL A 123 -19.10 -11.76 -1.87
C VAL A 123 -19.25 -11.81 -3.40
N LYS A 124 -18.59 -10.90 -4.07
CA LYS A 124 -18.44 -10.86 -5.53
C LYS A 124 -17.01 -11.18 -5.89
N TYR A 125 -16.81 -12.10 -6.80
CA TYR A 125 -15.49 -12.44 -7.32
C TYR A 125 -15.32 -11.94 -8.73
N MET A 126 -14.21 -11.27 -9.00
CA MET A 126 -13.81 -10.84 -10.34
C MET A 126 -12.36 -11.27 -10.60
N TYR A 127 -12.11 -11.89 -11.73
CA TYR A 127 -10.75 -12.13 -12.16
C TYR A 127 -10.02 -10.79 -12.35
N TRP A 128 -8.89 -10.62 -11.72
CA TRP A 128 -8.11 -9.41 -11.83
C TRP A 128 -6.97 -9.55 -12.83
N GLY A 129 -6.31 -10.71 -12.80
CA GLY A 129 -5.15 -10.96 -13.65
C GLY A 129 -4.31 -12.11 -13.12
N SER A 130 -3.04 -12.09 -13.47
CA SER A 130 -2.08 -13.06 -12.94
C SER A 130 -0.77 -12.39 -12.59
N LEU A 131 -0.04 -13.01 -11.68
CA LEU A 131 1.34 -12.72 -11.32
C LEU A 131 2.20 -13.85 -11.89
N PRO A 132 2.73 -13.70 -13.12
CA PRO A 132 3.37 -14.81 -13.83
C PRO A 132 4.59 -15.37 -13.10
N ALA A 133 5.44 -14.50 -12.55
CA ALA A 133 6.62 -14.91 -11.79
C ALA A 133 6.26 -15.78 -10.59
N ALA A 134 5.16 -15.46 -9.89
CA ALA A 134 4.67 -16.20 -8.72
C ALA A 134 3.75 -17.37 -9.07
N HIS A 135 3.42 -17.59 -10.34
CA HIS A 135 2.43 -18.58 -10.79
C HIS A 135 1.08 -18.46 -10.08
N GLN A 136 0.61 -17.24 -9.81
CA GLN A 136 -0.66 -16.99 -9.16
C GLN A 136 -1.66 -16.35 -10.10
N TRP A 137 -2.90 -16.78 -10.10
CA TRP A 137 -4.03 -15.96 -10.51
C TRP A 137 -4.43 -15.08 -9.34
N VAL A 138 -4.84 -13.87 -9.66
CA VAL A 138 -5.38 -12.92 -8.70
C VAL A 138 -6.85 -12.71 -8.98
N VAL A 139 -7.65 -12.85 -7.95
CA VAL A 139 -9.09 -12.60 -7.98
C VAL A 139 -9.41 -11.52 -6.96
N ARG A 140 -10.11 -10.48 -7.38
CA ARG A 140 -10.67 -9.49 -6.48
C ARG A 140 -11.93 -10.06 -5.86
N ALA A 141 -12.01 -10.03 -4.54
CA ALA A 141 -13.19 -10.36 -3.77
C ALA A 141 -13.75 -9.07 -3.16
N TRP A 142 -14.99 -8.74 -3.46
CA TRP A 142 -15.72 -7.65 -2.84
C TRP A 142 -16.77 -8.22 -1.89
N ALA A 143 -16.68 -7.84 -0.63
CA ALA A 143 -17.79 -7.87 0.30
C ALA A 143 -18.52 -6.52 0.25
N TRP A 144 -19.57 -6.36 1.01
CA TRP A 144 -20.35 -5.12 1.02
C TRP A 144 -19.50 -3.90 1.41
N GLU A 145 -18.67 -4.02 2.43
CA GLU A 145 -17.89 -2.92 3.03
C GLU A 145 -16.38 -3.08 2.82
N SER A 146 -15.92 -4.14 2.18
CA SER A 146 -14.50 -4.41 2.04
C SER A 146 -14.17 -5.09 0.72
N ALA A 147 -12.92 -4.99 0.32
CA ALA A 147 -12.41 -5.73 -0.80
C ALA A 147 -11.04 -6.33 -0.46
N GLY A 148 -10.77 -7.49 -1.01
CA GLY A 148 -9.52 -8.19 -0.82
C GLY A 148 -9.07 -8.91 -2.08
N ALA A 149 -7.92 -9.55 -2.02
CA ALA A 149 -7.40 -10.41 -3.05
C ALA A 149 -7.48 -11.88 -2.61
N VAL A 150 -7.76 -12.73 -3.57
CA VAL A 150 -7.60 -14.19 -3.47
C VAL A 150 -6.47 -14.57 -4.42
N LEU A 151 -5.42 -15.20 -3.90
CA LEU A 151 -4.37 -15.79 -4.70
C LEU A 151 -4.70 -17.25 -4.96
N VAL A 152 -4.61 -17.67 -6.23
CA VAL A 152 -4.90 -19.06 -6.62
C VAL A 152 -3.71 -19.60 -7.41
N ASP A 153 -3.05 -20.63 -6.89
CA ASP A 153 -1.88 -21.23 -7.51
C ASP A 153 -2.26 -21.88 -8.87
N GLN A 154 -1.58 -21.44 -9.91
CA GLN A 154 -1.86 -21.88 -11.28
C GLN A 154 -1.49 -23.32 -11.55
N ARG A 155 -0.67 -23.92 -10.70
CA ARG A 155 -0.19 -25.31 -10.83
C ARG A 155 -1.13 -26.27 -10.13
N THR A 156 -1.55 -25.93 -8.90
CA THR A 156 -2.26 -26.84 -7.99
C THR A 156 -3.70 -26.45 -7.68
N GLY A 157 -4.07 -25.17 -7.91
CA GLY A 157 -5.37 -24.62 -7.52
C GLY A 157 -5.51 -24.32 -6.02
N ARG A 158 -4.43 -24.42 -5.24
CA ARG A 158 -4.48 -24.01 -3.83
C ARG A 158 -4.75 -22.51 -3.72
N ARG A 159 -5.58 -22.16 -2.75
CA ARG A 159 -6.04 -20.80 -2.54
C ARG A 159 -5.45 -20.23 -1.25
N LEU A 160 -5.19 -18.93 -1.29
CA LEU A 160 -4.99 -18.10 -0.12
C LEU A 160 -5.98 -16.94 -0.23
N ASP A 161 -6.97 -16.93 0.66
CA ASP A 161 -8.11 -16.02 0.64
C ASP A 161 -7.91 -14.83 1.60
N GLU A 162 -8.77 -13.82 1.48
CA GLU A 162 -8.93 -12.72 2.44
C GLU A 162 -7.68 -11.87 2.67
N LEU A 163 -6.93 -11.64 1.59
CA LEU A 163 -5.77 -10.76 1.66
C LEU A 163 -6.18 -9.32 1.36
N PRO A 164 -6.08 -8.38 2.32
CA PRO A 164 -6.36 -7.00 2.03
C PRO A 164 -5.31 -6.40 1.09
N GLY A 165 -5.78 -5.58 0.13
CA GLY A 165 -4.93 -4.76 -0.73
C GLY A 165 -4.54 -5.38 -2.06
N ASP A 166 -3.58 -4.71 -2.70
CA ASP A 166 -3.17 -4.95 -4.08
C ASP A 166 -1.83 -5.70 -4.11
N PRO A 167 -1.79 -6.90 -4.72
CA PRO A 167 -0.61 -7.73 -4.71
C PRO A 167 0.39 -7.34 -5.80
N VAL A 168 1.68 -7.35 -5.46
CA VAL A 168 2.80 -7.26 -6.39
C VAL A 168 3.79 -8.38 -6.12
N ALA A 169 4.20 -9.11 -7.15
CA ALA A 169 5.15 -10.22 -7.03
C ALA A 169 6.60 -9.74 -7.12
N ALA A 170 7.47 -10.36 -6.32
CA ALA A 170 8.91 -10.23 -6.50
C ALA A 170 9.35 -10.78 -7.86
N PRO A 171 10.46 -10.29 -8.43
CA PRO A 171 10.92 -10.71 -9.77
C PRO A 171 11.17 -12.21 -9.93
N ASP A 172 11.52 -12.89 -8.84
CA ASP A 172 11.71 -14.36 -8.82
C ASP A 172 10.45 -15.15 -8.46
N GLY A 173 9.37 -14.45 -8.10
CA GLY A 173 8.08 -15.02 -7.75
C GLY A 173 8.02 -15.68 -6.36
N GLY A 174 9.10 -15.66 -5.58
CA GLY A 174 9.14 -16.28 -4.25
C GLY A 174 8.35 -15.54 -3.19
N LEU A 175 8.13 -14.24 -3.38
CA LEU A 175 7.39 -13.36 -2.47
C LEU A 175 6.32 -12.57 -3.23
N VAL A 176 5.21 -12.31 -2.54
CA VAL A 176 4.18 -11.36 -2.96
C VAL A 176 3.92 -10.41 -1.80
N LEU A 177 4.01 -9.12 -2.04
CA LEU A 177 3.63 -8.09 -1.07
C LEU A 177 2.28 -7.49 -1.47
N LEU A 178 1.37 -7.35 -0.51
CA LEU A 178 0.11 -6.66 -0.71
C LEU A 178 0.13 -5.35 0.09
N THR A 179 -0.40 -4.30 -0.53
CA THR A 179 -0.57 -2.98 0.09
C THR A 179 -2.04 -2.61 0.12
N SER A 180 -2.54 -2.30 1.30
CA SER A 180 -3.91 -1.81 1.51
C SER A 180 -3.88 -0.47 2.21
N ALA A 181 -4.35 0.57 1.53
CA ALA A 181 -4.44 1.93 2.06
C ALA A 181 -5.83 2.12 2.69
N GLY A 182 -5.87 2.33 4.00
CA GLY A 182 -7.12 2.36 4.77
C GLY A 182 -7.27 3.52 5.76
N LEU A 183 -6.29 4.43 5.84
CA LEU A 183 -6.35 5.56 6.78
C LEU A 183 -7.19 6.75 6.25
N GLY A 184 -7.44 6.80 4.94
CA GLY A 184 -8.22 7.87 4.31
C GLY A 184 -9.74 7.82 4.54
N GLY A 185 -10.20 6.96 5.42
CA GLY A 185 -11.61 6.68 5.65
C GLY A 185 -12.15 5.66 4.64
N GLY A 186 -12.75 4.62 5.14
CA GLY A 186 -13.29 3.50 4.37
C GLY A 186 -13.13 2.21 5.14
N ASP A 187 -13.76 1.17 4.64
CA ASP A 187 -13.84 -0.12 5.32
C ASP A 187 -12.62 -1.02 5.02
N GLN A 188 -11.61 -0.48 4.35
CA GLN A 188 -10.38 -1.20 4.04
C GLN A 188 -9.40 -1.10 5.21
N PRO A 189 -8.80 -2.21 5.66
CA PRO A 189 -7.73 -2.15 6.65
C PRO A 189 -6.50 -1.47 6.08
N ASN A 190 -5.82 -0.66 6.87
CA ASN A 190 -4.50 -0.12 6.52
C ASN A 190 -3.44 -1.19 6.76
N MET A 191 -3.00 -1.90 5.72
CA MET A 191 -2.26 -3.16 5.90
C MET A 191 -1.12 -3.34 4.90
N LEU A 192 -0.02 -3.89 5.39
CA LEU A 192 0.98 -4.59 4.60
C LEU A 192 0.87 -6.09 4.86
N SER A 193 0.80 -6.91 3.82
CA SER A 193 0.78 -8.36 3.93
C SER A 193 1.88 -8.98 3.08
N LEU A 194 2.75 -9.79 3.68
CA LEU A 194 3.81 -10.51 2.98
C LEU A 194 3.42 -11.98 2.86
N VAL A 195 3.42 -12.47 1.65
CA VAL A 195 3.08 -13.85 1.27
C VAL A 195 4.32 -14.52 0.69
N GLN A 196 4.61 -15.71 1.14
CA GLN A 196 5.59 -16.59 0.49
C GLN A 196 4.89 -17.49 -0.51
N VAL A 197 5.52 -17.67 -1.67
CA VAL A 197 5.07 -18.59 -2.72
C VAL A 197 6.17 -19.61 -2.98
N ASP A 198 5.79 -20.88 -2.91
CA ASP A 198 6.70 -22.00 -3.22
C ASP A 198 5.97 -23.08 -4.04
N ALA A 199 6.59 -24.26 -4.20
CA ALA A 199 6.01 -25.37 -4.94
C ALA A 199 4.71 -25.91 -4.29
N THR A 200 4.48 -25.63 -3.02
CA THR A 200 3.27 -26.07 -2.29
C THR A 200 2.13 -25.05 -2.35
N GLY A 201 2.37 -23.86 -2.86
CA GLY A 201 1.41 -22.76 -3.01
C GLY A 201 1.79 -21.51 -2.23
N ALA A 202 0.82 -20.60 -2.11
CA ALA A 202 0.96 -19.36 -1.38
C ALA A 202 0.63 -19.53 0.12
N ARG A 203 1.39 -18.87 1.01
CA ARG A 203 1.10 -18.82 2.44
C ARG A 203 1.44 -17.44 3.02
N LEU A 204 0.58 -16.93 3.87
CA LEU A 204 0.81 -15.68 4.59
C LEU A 204 1.99 -15.86 5.55
N LEU A 205 3.01 -15.00 5.43
CA LEU A 205 4.15 -14.95 6.34
C LEU A 205 3.95 -13.95 7.45
N TRP A 206 3.38 -12.79 7.12
CA TRP A 206 3.40 -11.65 8.00
C TRP A 206 2.38 -10.61 7.56
N GLN A 207 1.81 -9.91 8.54
CA GLN A 207 0.97 -8.73 8.34
C GLN A 207 1.38 -7.63 9.32
N ARG A 208 1.24 -6.39 8.89
CA ARG A 208 1.41 -5.21 9.73
C ARG A 208 0.39 -4.16 9.36
N GLU A 209 -0.19 -3.56 10.37
CA GLU A 209 -1.07 -2.40 10.28
C GLU A 209 -0.31 -1.14 10.72
N PRO A 210 0.18 -0.30 9.77
CA PRO A 210 0.78 0.98 10.11
C PRO A 210 -0.28 1.96 10.61
N THR A 211 0.06 2.77 11.62
CA THR A 211 -0.90 3.70 12.24
C THR A 211 -0.64 5.17 11.90
N THR A 212 0.54 5.50 11.38
CA THR A 212 0.97 6.87 11.08
C THR A 212 1.19 7.14 9.59
N TRP A 213 1.01 6.13 8.78
CA TRP A 213 1.13 6.19 7.33
C TRP A 213 0.36 5.04 6.68
N GLU A 214 0.03 5.18 5.42
CA GLU A 214 -0.56 4.09 4.64
C GLU A 214 0.33 3.70 3.46
N PRO A 215 0.39 2.40 3.12
CA PRO A 215 1.12 1.89 1.96
C PRO A 215 0.30 2.12 0.69
N ALA A 216 0.57 3.22 -0.01
CA ALA A 216 -0.19 3.57 -1.21
C ALA A 216 0.18 2.73 -2.43
N GLU A 217 1.46 2.30 -2.54
CA GLU A 217 1.96 1.50 -3.66
C GLU A 217 3.27 0.82 -3.27
N ALA A 218 3.54 -0.34 -3.85
CA ALA A 218 4.81 -1.04 -3.72
C ALA A 218 5.38 -1.43 -5.07
N ARG A 219 6.71 -1.36 -5.23
CA ARG A 219 7.44 -1.84 -6.42
C ARG A 219 8.69 -2.59 -6.01
N TRP A 220 8.94 -3.71 -6.63
CA TRP A 220 10.11 -4.51 -6.34
C TRP A 220 11.34 -4.00 -7.07
N ALA A 221 12.44 -3.81 -6.32
CA ALA A 221 13.76 -3.47 -6.85
C ALA A 221 14.65 -4.71 -7.03
N ALA A 222 14.39 -5.77 -6.25
CA ALA A 222 15.10 -7.07 -6.31
C ALA A 222 14.23 -8.14 -5.61
N PRO A 223 14.57 -9.43 -5.67
CA PRO A 223 13.81 -10.50 -5.03
C PRO A 223 13.51 -10.30 -3.53
N ASN A 224 14.38 -9.59 -2.84
CA ASN A 224 14.22 -9.29 -1.42
C ASN A 224 14.20 -7.78 -1.09
N ARG A 225 14.08 -6.92 -2.09
CA ARG A 225 14.03 -5.46 -1.89
C ARG A 225 12.81 -4.88 -2.58
N VAL A 226 12.00 -4.17 -1.81
CA VAL A 226 10.79 -3.48 -2.27
C VAL A 226 10.87 -2.01 -1.88
N VAL A 227 10.39 -1.14 -2.74
CA VAL A 227 10.22 0.29 -2.44
C VAL A 227 8.74 0.56 -2.23
N LEU A 228 8.41 1.17 -1.11
CA LEU A 228 7.08 1.58 -0.72
C LEU A 228 6.88 3.06 -0.99
N LYS A 229 5.76 3.42 -1.59
CA LYS A 229 5.21 4.77 -1.60
C LYS A 229 4.26 4.89 -0.43
N ARG A 230 4.55 5.78 0.52
CA ARG A 230 3.77 5.96 1.75
C ARG A 230 3.11 7.33 1.78
N ARG A 231 1.85 7.39 2.19
CA ARG A 231 1.16 8.62 2.53
C ARG A 231 1.07 8.75 4.05
N HIS A 232 1.42 9.91 4.58
CA HIS A 232 1.50 10.13 6.02
C HIS A 232 0.27 10.83 6.55
N THR A 233 -0.19 10.41 7.73
CA THR A 233 -1.26 11.08 8.47
C THR A 233 -0.77 12.37 9.11
N LEU A 234 -1.72 13.22 9.49
CA LEU A 234 -1.52 14.30 10.43
C LEU A 234 -1.35 13.75 11.86
N PRO A 235 -0.90 14.58 12.83
CA PRO A 235 -0.74 14.15 14.22
C PRO A 235 -2.03 13.67 14.90
N ASP A 236 -3.19 14.10 14.40
CA ASP A 236 -4.52 13.64 14.86
C ASP A 236 -4.95 12.30 14.24
N GLY A 237 -4.12 11.70 13.38
CA GLY A 237 -4.38 10.44 12.69
C GLY A 237 -5.19 10.58 11.40
N SER A 238 -5.67 11.75 11.04
CA SER A 238 -6.38 11.99 9.78
C SER A 238 -5.42 11.97 8.58
N LEU A 239 -5.93 11.59 7.42
CA LEU A 239 -5.20 11.64 6.15
C LEU A 239 -5.67 12.87 5.36
N PRO A 240 -4.83 13.90 5.15
CA PRO A 240 -5.22 15.07 4.36
C PRO A 240 -5.25 14.73 2.86
N ASP A 241 -6.04 15.49 2.07
CA ASP A 241 -6.11 15.33 0.61
C ASP A 241 -4.73 15.44 -0.05
N GLU A 242 -3.90 16.38 0.43
CA GLU A 242 -2.50 16.55 0.04
C GLU A 242 -1.56 15.91 1.08
N ALA A 243 -1.72 14.62 1.32
CA ALA A 243 -0.89 13.92 2.27
C ALA A 243 0.59 13.96 1.86
N ARG A 244 1.47 14.17 2.84
CA ARG A 244 2.91 14.06 2.61
C ARG A 244 3.24 12.66 2.12
N VAL A 245 3.88 12.57 0.95
CA VAL A 245 4.34 11.32 0.34
C VAL A 245 5.83 11.12 0.60
N THR A 246 6.22 9.93 1.02
CA THR A 246 7.61 9.49 1.09
C THR A 246 7.80 8.17 0.34
N TYR A 247 9.05 7.90 0.00
CA TYR A 247 9.45 6.66 -0.67
C TYR A 247 10.53 6.01 0.18
N ASP A 248 10.35 4.74 0.51
CA ASP A 248 11.28 4.04 1.40
C ASP A 248 11.53 2.62 0.92
N GLU A 249 12.81 2.24 0.91
CA GLU A 249 13.22 0.88 0.59
C GLU A 249 13.12 0.00 1.83
N LEU A 250 12.54 -1.18 1.66
CA LEU A 250 12.43 -2.24 2.65
C LEU A 250 13.18 -3.47 2.15
N THR A 251 14.10 -3.97 2.95
CA THR A 251 14.74 -5.28 2.69
C THR A 251 13.99 -6.36 3.43
N LEU A 252 13.54 -7.37 2.70
CA LEU A 252 12.81 -8.53 3.20
C LEU A 252 13.75 -9.72 3.43
N PRO A 253 13.33 -10.74 4.19
CA PRO A 253 14.16 -11.90 4.50
C PRO A 253 14.48 -12.78 3.27
#